data_6936da4167272c6c668ed143cfddcb7e
#
_entry.id   6936da4167272c6c668ed143cfddcb7e
#
_cell.length_a   1.000
_cell.length_b   1.000
_cell.length_c   1.000
_cell.angle_alpha   90.00
_cell.angle_beta   90.00
_cell.angle_gamma   90.00
#
_symmetry.space_group_name_H-M   'P 1'
#
loop_
_entity.id
_entity.type
_entity.pdbx_description
1 polymer ?
#
loop_
_entity_poly.entity_id
_entity_poly.type
_entity_poly.pdbx_seq_one_letter_code
_entity_poly.pdbx_strand_id
1 'polypeptide(L)'
;MSKDDSTGKIQWDRFVKKLSPYTVQKGLRYLKHYGLKEFWIRLHERFEPEEVPYGPWYEAYQPTEEILEKQRRHKFKNGPLISIVVPAYLTPERFLRQMLDSLLAQTYENWELCLANGSPEDQDMQTVLKSYAEMDRRIRYQDLKENLGIAENTNAAFAMAKGDFVG
;
A
#
# COMPACT_ATOMS: atom_id res chain seq x y z
N MET A 1 30.82 -8.94 12.76
CA MET A 1 29.62 -9.74 12.40
C MET A 1 29.10 -10.34 13.70
N SER A 2 28.31 -9.60 14.45
CA SER A 2 27.67 -10.04 15.70
C SER A 2 26.27 -10.50 15.34
N LYS A 3 25.98 -11.79 15.51
CA LYS A 3 24.63 -12.33 15.44
C LYS A 3 23.86 -11.81 16.64
N ASP A 4 22.94 -10.90 16.37
CA ASP A 4 21.98 -10.43 17.38
C ASP A 4 20.89 -11.51 17.53
N ASP A 5 20.99 -12.24 18.63
CA ASP A 5 20.15 -13.40 18.98
C ASP A 5 18.89 -12.93 19.75
N SER A 6 18.20 -11.90 19.20
CA SER A 6 17.01 -11.29 19.82
C SER A 6 15.68 -11.84 19.31
N THR A 7 15.70 -12.80 18.40
CA THR A 7 14.50 -13.44 17.86
C THR A 7 14.00 -14.52 18.82
N GLY A 8 12.96 -14.21 19.60
CA GLY A 8 12.17 -15.25 20.28
C GLY A 8 11.94 -15.12 21.78
N LYS A 9 12.43 -14.09 22.45
CA LYS A 9 12.12 -13.89 23.88
C LYS A 9 10.81 -13.12 24.03
N ILE A 10 9.75 -13.85 24.45
CA ILE A 10 8.50 -13.24 24.92
C ILE A 10 8.84 -12.19 25.96
N GLN A 11 8.40 -10.96 25.76
CA GLN A 11 8.63 -9.88 26.74
C GLN A 11 7.69 -10.09 27.95
N TRP A 12 8.12 -10.90 28.90
CA TRP A 12 7.35 -11.26 30.11
C TRP A 12 6.91 -10.04 30.92
N ASP A 13 7.68 -8.96 30.91
CA ASP A 13 7.32 -7.71 31.61
C ASP A 13 6.07 -7.03 31.03
N ARG A 14 5.85 -7.14 29.72
CA ARG A 14 4.61 -6.66 29.06
C ARG A 14 3.45 -7.59 29.33
N PHE A 15 3.69 -8.88 29.45
CA PHE A 15 2.68 -9.87 29.77
C PHE A 15 2.06 -9.58 31.14
N VAL A 16 2.88 -9.43 32.17
CA VAL A 16 2.44 -9.19 33.55
C VAL A 16 1.67 -7.87 33.68
N LYS A 17 2.12 -6.80 33.01
CA LYS A 17 1.43 -5.49 33.04
C LYS A 17 0.06 -5.48 32.36
N LYS A 18 -0.18 -6.40 31.43
CA LYS A 18 -1.48 -6.50 30.69
C LYS A 18 -2.43 -7.55 31.27
N LEU A 19 -2.03 -8.28 32.33
CA LEU A 19 -2.90 -9.23 33.03
C LEU A 19 -3.89 -8.48 33.91
N SER A 20 -5.06 -8.21 33.37
CA SER A 20 -6.24 -7.79 34.15
C SER A 20 -7.23 -8.96 34.27
N PRO A 21 -8.08 -9.00 35.31
CA PRO A 21 -9.13 -10.03 35.42
C PRO A 21 -9.98 -10.15 34.16
N TYR A 22 -10.26 -9.03 33.51
CA TYR A 22 -10.97 -8.97 32.23
C TYR A 22 -10.21 -9.67 31.10
N THR A 23 -8.90 -9.43 31.00
CA THR A 23 -8.06 -10.02 29.96
C THR A 23 -7.94 -11.54 30.13
N VAL A 24 -7.81 -12.01 31.36
CA VAL A 24 -7.79 -13.44 31.68
C VAL A 24 -9.12 -14.10 31.31
N GLN A 25 -10.25 -13.49 31.69
CA GLN A 25 -11.57 -14.04 31.39
C GLN A 25 -11.83 -14.09 29.87
N LYS A 26 -11.38 -13.07 29.13
CA LYS A 26 -11.46 -13.04 27.66
C LYS A 26 -10.59 -14.15 27.04
N GLY A 27 -9.39 -14.38 27.56
CA GLY A 27 -8.50 -15.45 27.12
C GLY A 27 -9.08 -16.83 27.35
N LEU A 28 -9.66 -17.08 28.53
CA LEU A 28 -10.32 -18.35 28.84
C LEU A 28 -11.55 -18.61 27.96
N ARG A 29 -12.34 -17.56 27.65
CA ARG A 29 -13.48 -17.67 26.73
C ARG A 29 -13.02 -18.01 25.32
N TYR A 30 -11.94 -17.38 24.86
CA TYR A 30 -11.35 -17.66 23.56
C TYR A 30 -10.81 -19.09 23.47
N LEU A 31 -10.08 -19.54 24.50
CA LEU A 31 -9.57 -20.91 24.59
C LEU A 31 -10.69 -21.95 24.54
N LYS A 32 -11.80 -21.70 25.25
CA LYS A 32 -12.97 -22.59 25.27
C LYS A 32 -13.66 -22.67 23.89
N HIS A 33 -13.61 -21.59 23.10
CA HIS A 33 -14.34 -21.50 21.82
C HIS A 33 -13.52 -21.96 20.64
N TYR A 34 -12.22 -21.67 20.62
CA TYR A 34 -11.34 -21.90 19.47
C TYR A 34 -10.25 -22.97 19.71
N GLY A 35 -10.13 -23.46 20.95
CA GLY A 35 -9.16 -24.50 21.30
C GLY A 35 -7.76 -24.00 21.59
N LEU A 36 -6.90 -24.94 22.06
CA LEU A 36 -5.52 -24.64 22.52
C LEU A 36 -4.62 -24.13 21.39
N LYS A 37 -4.73 -24.68 20.18
CA LYS A 37 -3.86 -24.32 19.05
C LYS A 37 -4.05 -22.86 18.64
N GLU A 38 -5.30 -22.45 18.43
CA GLU A 38 -5.63 -21.06 18.05
C GLU A 38 -5.34 -20.08 19.18
N PHE A 39 -5.54 -20.50 20.43
CA PHE A 39 -5.17 -19.69 21.59
C PHE A 39 -3.65 -19.42 21.63
N TRP A 40 -2.80 -20.44 21.37
CA TRP A 40 -1.35 -20.29 21.34
C TRP A 40 -0.90 -19.38 20.19
N ILE A 41 -1.47 -19.51 18.99
CA ILE A 41 -1.16 -18.65 17.85
C ILE A 41 -1.47 -17.19 18.22
N ARG A 42 -2.68 -16.92 18.72
CA ARG A 42 -3.09 -15.57 19.15
C ARG A 42 -2.26 -15.01 20.30
N LEU A 43 -1.84 -15.88 21.21
CA LEU A 43 -0.98 -15.47 22.30
C LEU A 43 0.41 -15.07 21.78
N HIS A 44 0.95 -15.85 20.87
CA HIS A 44 2.25 -15.57 20.23
C HIS A 44 2.21 -14.26 19.43
N GLU A 45 1.22 -14.08 18.53
CA GLU A 45 1.02 -12.84 17.77
C GLU A 45 0.93 -11.60 18.68
N ARG A 46 0.30 -11.73 19.83
CA ARG A 46 0.14 -10.61 20.77
C ARG A 46 1.42 -10.22 21.49
N PHE A 47 2.39 -11.12 21.57
CA PHE A 47 3.67 -10.95 22.28
C PHE A 47 4.88 -11.04 21.35
N GLU A 48 4.65 -11.06 20.04
CA GLU A 48 5.71 -10.82 19.08
C GLU A 48 6.42 -9.51 19.43
N PRO A 49 7.76 -9.47 19.32
CA PRO A 49 8.48 -8.23 19.52
C PRO A 49 7.91 -7.15 18.59
N GLU A 50 7.88 -5.93 19.10
CA GLU A 50 7.49 -4.79 18.28
C GLU A 50 8.23 -4.86 16.95
N GLU A 51 7.47 -4.70 15.86
CA GLU A 51 8.02 -4.60 14.51
C GLU A 51 9.27 -3.73 14.52
N VAL A 52 10.26 -4.10 13.74
CA VAL A 52 11.46 -3.28 13.53
C VAL A 52 10.99 -1.85 13.26
N PRO A 53 11.50 -0.83 13.98
CA PRO A 53 11.06 0.53 13.78
C PRO A 53 11.11 0.89 12.30
N TYR A 54 9.99 1.26 11.72
CA TYR A 54 9.86 1.49 10.27
C TYR A 54 10.90 2.49 9.74
N GLY A 55 11.14 3.58 10.48
CA GLY A 55 12.09 4.62 10.07
C GLY A 55 13.50 4.09 9.77
N PRO A 56 14.20 3.47 10.74
CA PRO A 56 15.53 2.90 10.51
C PRO A 56 15.55 1.80 9.44
N TRP A 57 14.50 0.99 9.37
CA TRP A 57 14.37 -0.01 8.30
C TRP A 57 14.24 0.68 6.94
N TYR A 58 13.36 1.66 6.82
CA TYR A 58 13.15 2.41 5.59
C TYR A 58 14.43 3.08 5.09
N GLU A 59 15.16 3.78 5.98
CA GLU A 59 16.44 4.42 5.64
C GLU A 59 17.50 3.41 5.16
N ALA A 60 17.56 2.22 5.80
CA ALA A 60 18.50 1.18 5.42
C ALA A 60 18.19 0.49 4.09
N TYR A 61 16.92 0.45 3.69
CA TYR A 61 16.46 -0.25 2.48
C TYR A 61 16.05 0.67 1.33
N GLN A 62 16.13 1.99 1.51
CA GLN A 62 15.94 2.90 0.39
C GLN A 62 17.02 2.67 -0.68
N PRO A 63 16.62 2.59 -1.96
CA PRO A 63 17.59 2.50 -3.02
C PRO A 63 18.39 3.81 -3.11
N THR A 64 19.72 3.70 -3.22
CA THR A 64 20.58 4.85 -3.50
C THR A 64 20.35 5.35 -4.93
N GLU A 65 20.71 6.61 -5.20
CA GLU A 65 20.58 7.16 -6.56
C GLU A 65 21.34 6.33 -7.60
N GLU A 66 22.49 5.76 -7.22
CA GLU A 66 23.25 4.86 -8.09
C GLU A 66 22.43 3.60 -8.47
N ILE A 67 21.69 3.03 -7.52
CA ILE A 67 20.81 1.88 -7.76
C ILE A 67 19.65 2.30 -8.68
N LEU A 68 19.02 3.46 -8.42
CA LEU A 68 17.92 3.97 -9.24
C LEU A 68 18.37 4.24 -10.68
N GLU A 69 19.55 4.85 -10.87
CA GLU A 69 20.11 5.05 -12.21
C GLU A 69 20.39 3.72 -12.94
N LYS A 70 20.92 2.74 -12.22
CA LYS A 70 21.14 1.40 -12.79
C LYS A 70 19.83 0.75 -13.21
N GLN A 71 18.76 0.91 -12.41
CA GLN A 71 17.43 0.43 -12.75
C GLN A 71 16.86 1.15 -13.99
N ARG A 72 16.96 2.48 -14.07
CA ARG A 72 16.51 3.27 -15.25
C ARG A 72 17.21 2.87 -16.54
N ARG A 73 18.50 2.50 -16.46
CA ARG A 73 19.28 2.02 -17.62
C ARG A 73 18.95 0.59 -18.02
N HIS A 74 18.34 -0.18 -17.12
CA HIS A 74 17.98 -1.57 -17.40
C HIS A 74 16.76 -1.64 -18.31
N LYS A 75 16.92 -2.16 -19.51
CA LYS A 75 15.81 -2.37 -20.45
C LYS A 75 15.38 -3.84 -20.44
N PHE A 76 14.14 -4.08 -20.05
CA PHE A 76 13.54 -5.41 -20.11
C PHE A 76 13.19 -5.75 -21.56
N LYS A 77 13.68 -6.87 -22.07
CA LYS A 77 13.44 -7.29 -23.45
C LYS A 77 11.94 -7.58 -23.72
N ASN A 78 11.23 -8.11 -22.73
CA ASN A 78 9.81 -8.41 -22.78
C ASN A 78 9.18 -8.00 -21.43
N GLY A 79 9.34 -6.73 -21.05
CA GLY A 79 8.75 -6.23 -19.82
C GLY A 79 7.22 -6.16 -19.94
N PRO A 80 6.45 -6.76 -19.02
CA PRO A 80 4.99 -6.72 -19.07
C PRO A 80 4.47 -5.29 -18.89
N LEU A 81 3.33 -4.97 -19.48
CA LEU A 81 2.61 -3.74 -19.16
C LEU A 81 1.91 -3.89 -17.81
N ILE A 82 2.12 -2.96 -16.92
CA ILE A 82 1.48 -2.91 -15.61
C ILE A 82 0.43 -1.82 -15.60
N SER A 83 -0.84 -2.19 -15.43
CA SER A 83 -1.93 -1.22 -15.23
C SER A 83 -2.10 -0.92 -13.75
N ILE A 84 -1.95 0.34 -13.38
CA ILE A 84 -2.20 0.84 -12.03
C ILE A 84 -3.61 1.41 -12.01
N VAL A 85 -4.49 0.82 -11.19
CA VAL A 85 -5.92 1.14 -11.13
C VAL A 85 -6.21 1.96 -9.89
N VAL A 86 -6.71 3.17 -10.07
CA VAL A 86 -6.94 4.11 -8.96
C VAL A 86 -8.36 4.67 -9.01
N PRO A 87 -9.22 4.33 -8.04
CA PRO A 87 -10.44 5.08 -7.78
C PRO A 87 -10.10 6.34 -6.97
N ALA A 88 -10.51 7.51 -7.42
CA ALA A 88 -10.28 8.77 -6.73
C ALA A 88 -11.60 9.47 -6.42
N TYR A 89 -11.77 9.93 -5.18
CA TYR A 89 -12.94 10.66 -4.73
C TYR A 89 -12.57 11.69 -3.66
N LEU A 90 -12.90 12.94 -3.90
CA LEU A 90 -12.60 14.08 -3.01
C LEU A 90 -11.12 14.06 -2.52
N THR A 91 -10.22 13.71 -3.43
CA THR A 91 -8.81 13.55 -3.10
C THR A 91 -8.14 14.92 -3.05
N PRO A 92 -7.61 15.35 -1.88
CA PRO A 92 -6.91 16.63 -1.78
C PRO A 92 -5.78 16.73 -2.80
N GLU A 93 -5.67 17.89 -3.47
CA GLU A 93 -4.69 18.15 -4.54
C GLU A 93 -3.27 17.70 -4.18
N ARG A 94 -2.83 17.99 -2.95
CA ARG A 94 -1.50 17.58 -2.47
C ARG A 94 -1.26 16.08 -2.60
N PHE A 95 -2.22 15.27 -2.18
CA PHE A 95 -2.06 13.81 -2.21
C PHE A 95 -2.18 13.24 -3.62
N LEU A 96 -3.08 13.83 -4.42
CA LEU A 96 -3.20 13.47 -5.83
C LEU A 96 -1.89 13.70 -6.57
N ARG A 97 -1.28 14.90 -6.42
CA ARG A 97 0.02 15.22 -7.02
C ARG A 97 1.12 14.30 -6.51
N GLN A 98 1.21 14.06 -5.21
CA GLN A 98 2.23 13.15 -4.65
C GLN A 98 2.12 11.74 -5.22
N MET A 99 0.91 11.22 -5.40
CA MET A 99 0.67 9.93 -6.03
C MET A 99 1.09 9.94 -7.49
N LEU A 100 0.69 10.93 -8.28
CA LEU A 100 1.06 11.05 -9.70
C LEU A 100 2.57 11.21 -9.89
N ASP A 101 3.22 12.07 -9.08
CA ASP A 101 4.68 12.26 -9.08
C ASP A 101 5.42 10.96 -8.74
N SER A 102 4.89 10.18 -7.80
CA SER A 102 5.50 8.89 -7.44
C SER A 102 5.47 7.88 -8.58
N LEU A 103 4.45 7.92 -9.42
CA LEU A 103 4.36 7.10 -10.63
C LEU A 103 5.35 7.57 -11.72
N LEU A 104 5.46 8.88 -11.91
CA LEU A 104 6.43 9.44 -12.85
C LEU A 104 7.88 9.16 -12.44
N ALA A 105 8.14 9.06 -11.13
CA ALA A 105 9.44 8.73 -10.57
C ALA A 105 9.83 7.25 -10.69
N GLN A 106 8.92 6.36 -11.08
CA GLN A 106 9.19 4.93 -11.21
C GLN A 106 10.31 4.64 -12.21
N THR A 107 11.19 3.73 -11.85
CA THR A 107 12.29 3.30 -12.72
C THR A 107 11.87 2.30 -13.79
N TYR A 108 10.75 1.59 -13.58
CA TYR A 108 10.12 0.75 -14.59
C TYR A 108 9.22 1.60 -15.48
N GLU A 109 9.47 1.59 -16.81
CA GLU A 109 8.80 2.50 -17.74
C GLU A 109 7.50 1.97 -18.35
N ASN A 110 7.31 0.64 -18.37
CA ASN A 110 6.18 0.01 -19.06
C ASN A 110 4.96 -0.14 -18.13
N TRP A 111 4.38 0.99 -17.75
CA TRP A 111 3.17 1.07 -16.95
C TRP A 111 2.16 2.05 -17.56
N GLU A 112 0.91 1.92 -17.18
CA GLU A 112 -0.16 2.88 -17.41
C GLU A 112 -0.93 3.14 -16.12
N LEU A 113 -1.42 4.36 -15.94
CA LEU A 113 -2.37 4.71 -14.89
C LEU A 113 -3.77 4.75 -15.49
N CYS A 114 -4.69 4.05 -14.86
CA CYS A 114 -6.12 4.07 -15.16
C CYS A 114 -6.85 4.63 -13.93
N LEU A 115 -7.25 5.90 -13.95
CA LEU A 115 -7.87 6.58 -12.82
C LEU A 115 -9.35 6.89 -13.11
N ALA A 116 -10.23 6.48 -12.19
CA ALA A 116 -11.64 6.88 -12.23
C ALA A 116 -11.89 8.00 -11.22
N ASN A 117 -12.26 9.17 -11.74
CA ASN A 117 -12.61 10.34 -10.93
C ASN A 117 -14.07 10.30 -10.53
N GLY A 118 -14.36 10.03 -9.27
CA GLY A 118 -15.70 10.04 -8.67
C GLY A 118 -16.16 11.42 -8.19
N SER A 119 -15.40 12.48 -8.47
CA SER A 119 -15.72 13.87 -8.11
C SER A 119 -15.67 14.77 -9.34
N PRO A 120 -16.56 14.58 -10.32
CA PRO A 120 -16.51 15.32 -11.59
C PRO A 120 -16.74 16.84 -11.43
N GLU A 121 -17.31 17.27 -10.31
CA GLU A 121 -17.55 18.68 -9.98
C GLU A 121 -16.34 19.36 -9.32
N ASP A 122 -15.36 18.61 -8.87
CA ASP A 122 -14.13 19.14 -8.25
C ASP A 122 -13.16 19.67 -9.33
N GLN A 123 -13.21 20.99 -9.56
CA GLN A 123 -12.42 21.67 -10.58
C GLN A 123 -10.92 21.58 -10.33
N ASP A 124 -10.50 21.59 -9.07
CA ASP A 124 -9.07 21.49 -8.70
C ASP A 124 -8.54 20.12 -9.07
N MET A 125 -9.27 19.09 -8.72
CA MET A 125 -8.95 17.70 -9.08
C MET A 125 -8.91 17.49 -10.59
N GLN A 126 -9.92 17.99 -11.32
CA GLN A 126 -9.94 17.92 -12.79
C GLN A 126 -8.75 18.63 -13.42
N THR A 127 -8.40 19.83 -12.93
CA THR A 127 -7.26 20.59 -13.44
C THR A 127 -5.95 19.83 -13.25
N VAL A 128 -5.76 19.20 -12.09
CA VAL A 128 -4.57 18.36 -11.83
C VAL A 128 -4.54 17.16 -12.78
N LEU A 129 -5.62 16.40 -12.85
CA LEU A 129 -5.68 15.20 -13.69
C LEU A 129 -5.42 15.51 -15.16
N LYS A 130 -6.04 16.58 -15.67
CA LYS A 130 -5.83 17.03 -17.03
C LYS A 130 -4.37 17.40 -17.29
N SER A 131 -3.76 18.19 -16.40
CA SER A 131 -2.37 18.61 -16.56
C SER A 131 -1.39 17.44 -16.63
N TYR A 132 -1.58 16.40 -15.79
CA TYR A 132 -0.72 15.23 -15.81
C TYR A 132 -0.98 14.31 -17.01
N ALA A 133 -2.23 14.16 -17.45
CA ALA A 133 -2.56 13.40 -18.65
C ALA A 133 -2.00 14.05 -19.93
N GLU A 134 -1.93 15.39 -19.98
CA GLU A 134 -1.28 16.13 -21.08
C GLU A 134 0.25 15.99 -21.03
N MET A 135 0.84 15.87 -19.83
CA MET A 135 2.28 15.71 -19.61
C MET A 135 2.77 14.31 -19.98
N ASP A 136 1.99 13.26 -19.63
CA ASP A 136 2.40 11.87 -19.86
C ASP A 136 1.22 11.00 -20.34
N ARG A 137 1.34 10.49 -21.57
CA ARG A 137 0.32 9.66 -22.23
C ARG A 137 -0.01 8.34 -21.52
N ARG A 138 0.83 7.92 -20.57
CA ARG A 138 0.60 6.74 -19.73
C ARG A 138 -0.44 7.00 -18.66
N ILE A 139 -0.72 8.27 -18.36
CA ILE A 139 -1.72 8.69 -17.39
C ILE A 139 -3.05 8.87 -18.14
N ARG A 140 -4.01 8.03 -17.81
CA ARG A 140 -5.36 8.10 -18.37
C ARG A 140 -6.37 8.20 -17.24
N TYR A 141 -7.35 9.06 -17.38
CA TYR A 141 -8.42 9.17 -16.40
C TYR A 141 -9.79 9.27 -17.08
N GLN A 142 -10.81 8.96 -16.33
CA GLN A 142 -12.21 9.07 -16.71
C GLN A 142 -12.98 9.76 -15.61
N ASP A 143 -13.69 10.83 -15.92
CA ASP A 143 -14.68 11.42 -15.03
C ASP A 143 -15.93 10.56 -15.02
N LEU A 144 -16.34 10.13 -13.84
CA LEU A 144 -17.60 9.42 -13.63
C LEU A 144 -18.73 10.45 -13.53
N LYS A 145 -19.98 10.04 -13.82
CA LYS A 145 -21.13 10.93 -13.67
C LYS A 145 -21.40 11.29 -12.22
N GLU A 146 -21.12 10.37 -11.30
CA GLU A 146 -21.31 10.51 -9.88
C GLU A 146 -20.39 9.51 -9.14
N ASN A 147 -20.22 9.68 -7.83
CA ASN A 147 -19.52 8.70 -7.01
C ASN A 147 -20.37 7.47 -6.75
N LEU A 148 -19.98 6.34 -7.31
CA LEU A 148 -20.63 5.04 -7.14
C LEU A 148 -20.04 4.21 -5.98
N GLY A 149 -19.14 4.77 -5.20
CA GLY A 149 -18.41 4.08 -4.13
C GLY A 149 -17.15 3.37 -4.65
N ILE A 150 -16.34 2.89 -3.69
CA ILE A 150 -15.00 2.38 -3.98
C ILE A 150 -15.01 1.22 -4.98
N ALA A 151 -15.93 0.29 -4.86
CA ALA A 151 -15.98 -0.90 -5.71
C ALA A 151 -16.29 -0.54 -7.17
N GLU A 152 -17.33 0.24 -7.43
CA GLU A 152 -17.74 0.60 -8.79
C GLU A 152 -16.77 1.59 -9.43
N ASN A 153 -16.23 2.53 -8.66
CA ASN A 153 -15.19 3.43 -9.16
C ASN A 153 -13.91 2.64 -9.52
N THR A 154 -13.55 1.61 -8.74
CA THR A 154 -12.44 0.71 -9.08
C THR A 154 -12.74 -0.09 -10.35
N ASN A 155 -13.95 -0.62 -10.50
CA ASN A 155 -14.37 -1.34 -11.70
C ASN A 155 -14.30 -0.44 -12.95
N ALA A 156 -14.70 0.83 -12.84
CA ALA A 156 -14.59 1.79 -13.92
C ALA A 156 -13.13 2.06 -14.31
N ALA A 157 -12.24 2.23 -13.33
CA ALA A 157 -10.82 2.37 -13.59
C ALA A 157 -10.22 1.09 -14.19
N PHE A 158 -10.60 -0.08 -13.68
CA PHE A 158 -10.17 -1.38 -14.20
C PHE A 158 -10.59 -1.62 -15.65
N ALA A 159 -11.78 -1.17 -16.04
CA ALA A 159 -12.26 -1.29 -17.41
C ALA A 159 -11.38 -0.56 -18.46
N MET A 160 -10.55 0.40 -18.03
CA MET A 160 -9.57 1.07 -18.88
C MET A 160 -8.24 0.31 -19.00
N ALA A 161 -7.98 -0.64 -18.10
CA ALA A 161 -6.71 -1.34 -18.03
C ALA A 161 -6.46 -2.22 -19.26
N LYS A 162 -5.19 -2.21 -19.73
CA LYS A 162 -4.73 -3.00 -20.90
C LYS A 162 -3.49 -3.83 -20.56
N GLY A 163 -2.99 -3.72 -19.32
CA GLY A 163 -1.76 -4.37 -18.90
C GLY A 163 -1.89 -5.87 -18.73
N ASP A 164 -0.74 -6.53 -18.76
CA ASP A 164 -0.60 -7.96 -18.45
C ASP A 164 -0.82 -8.23 -16.96
N PHE A 165 -0.53 -7.23 -16.14
CA PHE A 165 -0.77 -7.23 -14.69
C PHE A 165 -1.51 -5.97 -14.27
N VAL A 166 -2.30 -6.09 -13.20
CA VAL A 166 -3.07 -5.00 -12.59
C VAL A 166 -2.73 -4.89 -11.12
N GLY A 167 -2.51 -3.67 -10.63
CA GLY A 167 -2.21 -3.33 -9.23
C GLY A 167 -2.89 -2.02 -8.80
#